data_400e778e0cba9e22cbc4679a382e389b
#
_entry.id   400e778e0cba9e22cbc4679a382e389b
#
_cell.length_a   1.000
_cell.length_b   1.000
_cell.length_c   1.000
_cell.angle_alpha   90.00
_cell.angle_beta   90.00
_cell.angle_gamma   90.00
#
_symmetry.space_group_name_H-M   'P 1'
#
loop_
_entity.id
_entity.type
_entity.pdbx_description
1 polymer ?
#
loop_
_entity_poly.entity_id
_entity_poly.type
_entity_poly.pdbx_seq_one_letter_code
_entity_poly.pdbx_strand_id
1 'polypeptide(L)'
;MVGGEGYSLISHAFSKAHRLHGPPAFTAVYNGRVRESRGPLTIYALSNGLLHCRLGLSVSRKVGIAVRRGRIKRQLREAFRLMQHDVPKGYDLVIVVRTHPPLILAEYQKLMSGMILKLHRTFESRM
;
A
#
# COMPACT_ATOMS: atom_id res chain seq x y z
N MET A 1 -26.22 -20.50 -7.38
CA MET A 1 -25.61 -19.87 -7.55
C MET A 1 -25.53 -19.28 -7.01
N VAL A 2 -25.72 -19.21 -6.89
CA VAL A 2 -25.40 -18.30 -6.76
C VAL A 2 -24.26 -18.14 -6.04
N GLY A 3 -23.60 -19.05 -5.56
CA GLY A 3 -22.35 -18.85 -4.92
C GLY A 3 -21.43 -17.97 -5.67
N GLY A 4 -21.41 -18.13 -6.92
CA GLY A 4 -20.60 -17.27 -7.79
C GLY A 4 -20.98 -15.82 -7.67
N GLU A 5 -22.21 -15.55 -7.45
CA GLU A 5 -22.65 -14.18 -7.33
C GLU A 5 -22.14 -13.51 -6.09
N GLY A 6 -21.97 -14.23 -4.99
CA GLY A 6 -21.50 -13.66 -3.75
C GLY A 6 -20.14 -12.98 -3.91
N TYR A 7 -19.21 -13.66 -4.52
CA TYR A 7 -17.88 -13.08 -4.65
C TYR A 7 -17.78 -12.07 -5.78
N SER A 8 -18.68 -12.08 -6.72
CA SER A 8 -18.66 -11.10 -7.80
C SER A 8 -18.98 -9.69 -7.32
N LEU A 9 -19.51 -9.55 -6.09
CA LEU A 9 -19.76 -8.24 -5.48
C LEU A 9 -18.51 -7.61 -4.91
N ILE A 10 -17.42 -8.37 -4.78
CA ILE A 10 -16.16 -7.86 -4.25
C ILE A 10 -15.17 -7.74 -5.39
N SER A 11 -14.82 -6.51 -5.74
CA SER A 11 -13.84 -6.26 -6.76
C SER A 11 -12.44 -6.19 -6.15
N HIS A 12 -11.50 -6.91 -6.74
CA HIS A 12 -10.09 -6.79 -6.42
C HIS A 12 -9.33 -6.04 -7.53
N ALA A 13 -10.06 -5.24 -8.31
CA ALA A 13 -9.44 -4.42 -9.34
C ALA A 13 -8.44 -3.45 -8.73
N PHE A 14 -7.35 -3.20 -9.43
CA PHE A 14 -6.36 -2.21 -9.07
C PHE A 14 -6.14 -1.32 -10.27
N SER A 15 -7.09 -0.44 -10.49
CA SER A 15 -7.13 0.45 -11.64
C SER A 15 -6.27 1.69 -11.41
N LYS A 16 -6.24 2.57 -12.40
CA LYS A 16 -5.58 3.86 -12.31
C LYS A 16 -6.05 4.67 -11.10
N ALA A 17 -7.33 4.56 -10.74
CA ALA A 17 -7.90 5.29 -9.60
C ALA A 17 -7.32 4.83 -8.25
N HIS A 18 -6.75 3.64 -8.18
CA HIS A 18 -6.14 3.08 -6.98
C HIS A 18 -4.65 3.38 -6.87
N ARG A 19 -4.07 4.07 -7.84
CA ARG A 19 -2.66 4.43 -7.84
C ARG A 19 -2.48 5.91 -7.56
N LEU A 20 -1.48 6.20 -6.74
CA LEU A 20 -1.09 7.57 -6.49
C LEU A 20 -0.20 8.03 -7.64
N HIS A 21 -0.52 9.17 -8.23
CA HIS A 21 0.17 9.66 -9.43
C HIS A 21 0.86 10.98 -9.19
N GLY A 22 2.11 11.06 -9.65
CA GLY A 22 2.86 12.29 -9.77
C GLY A 22 3.54 12.76 -8.51
N PRO A 23 4.65 13.50 -8.65
CA PRO A 23 5.42 13.98 -7.51
C PRO A 23 4.64 14.81 -6.50
N PRO A 24 3.71 15.70 -6.89
CA PRO A 24 2.96 16.47 -5.89
C PRO A 24 2.14 15.61 -4.94
N ALA A 25 1.55 14.51 -5.45
CA ALA A 25 0.75 13.62 -4.61
C ALA A 25 1.63 12.88 -3.61
N PHE A 26 2.80 12.41 -4.02
CA PHE A 26 3.78 11.79 -3.13
C PHE A 26 4.27 12.77 -2.07
N THR A 27 4.60 13.98 -2.48
CA THR A 27 5.07 15.02 -1.57
C THR A 27 4.04 15.33 -0.49
N ALA A 28 2.76 15.41 -0.86
CA ALA A 28 1.69 15.65 0.10
C ALA A 28 1.64 14.57 1.18
N VAL A 29 1.81 13.31 0.79
CA VAL A 29 1.81 12.18 1.73
C VAL A 29 3.02 12.26 2.67
N TYR A 30 4.21 12.52 2.14
CA TYR A 30 5.41 12.68 2.96
C TYR A 30 5.28 13.83 3.94
N ASN A 31 4.73 14.95 3.49
CA ASN A 31 4.59 16.14 4.33
C ASN A 31 3.63 15.96 5.49
N GLY A 32 2.72 15.01 5.40
CA GLY A 32 1.83 14.65 6.51
C GLY A 32 2.55 14.02 7.69
N ARG A 33 3.74 13.46 7.47
CA ARG A 33 4.64 12.90 8.47
C ARG A 33 4.09 11.76 9.32
N VAL A 34 2.98 11.17 8.94
CA VAL A 34 2.45 9.98 9.63
C VAL A 34 3.01 8.77 8.92
N ARG A 35 3.80 8.00 9.62
CA ARG A 35 4.49 6.85 9.04
C ARG A 35 4.70 5.73 10.05
N GLU A 36 4.90 4.53 9.51
CA GLU A 36 5.24 3.34 10.28
C GLU A 36 6.31 2.58 9.51
N SER A 37 7.30 2.04 10.22
CA SER A 37 8.37 1.25 9.61
C SER A 37 8.38 -0.16 10.19
N ARG A 38 8.45 -1.18 9.32
CA ARG A 38 8.64 -2.58 9.71
C ARG A 38 9.43 -3.30 8.65
N GLY A 39 10.46 -4.05 9.07
CA GLY A 39 11.31 -4.77 8.14
C GLY A 39 11.84 -3.85 7.06
N PRO A 40 11.71 -4.23 5.78
CA PRO A 40 12.23 -3.41 4.68
C PRO A 40 11.29 -2.28 4.26
N LEU A 41 10.14 -2.11 4.90
CA LEU A 41 9.12 -1.17 4.44
C LEU A 41 8.96 -0.01 5.41
N THR A 42 8.73 1.17 4.85
CA THR A 42 8.18 2.33 5.57
C THR A 42 6.95 2.78 4.81
N ILE A 43 5.81 2.87 5.50
CA ILE A 43 4.56 3.34 4.88
C ILE A 43 4.23 4.71 5.45
N TYR A 44 4.10 5.70 4.57
CA TYR A 44 3.56 7.02 4.90
C TYR A 44 2.09 7.02 4.53
N ALA A 45 1.26 7.66 5.34
CA ALA A 45 -0.18 7.71 5.10
C ALA A 45 -0.72 9.13 5.26
N LEU A 46 -1.72 9.44 4.43
CA LEU A 46 -2.46 10.69 4.51
C LEU A 46 -3.93 10.38 4.23
N SER A 47 -4.83 10.92 5.03
CA SER A 47 -6.27 10.75 4.78
C SER A 47 -6.65 11.43 3.46
N ASN A 48 -7.42 10.73 2.62
CA ASN A 48 -7.74 11.24 1.28
C ASN A 48 -9.21 11.54 1.05
N GLY A 49 -10.09 11.25 2.01
CA GLY A 49 -11.52 11.50 1.87
C GLY A 49 -12.25 10.60 0.89
N LEU A 50 -11.58 9.59 0.35
CA LEU A 50 -12.16 8.66 -0.61
C LEU A 50 -12.64 7.38 0.08
N LEU A 51 -13.40 6.56 -0.65
CA LEU A 51 -13.89 5.28 -0.15
C LEU A 51 -12.91 4.14 -0.43
N HIS A 52 -11.71 4.47 -0.90
CA HIS A 52 -10.65 3.49 -1.17
C HIS A 52 -9.29 4.13 -0.89
N CYS A 53 -8.26 3.30 -0.82
CA CYS A 53 -6.89 3.78 -0.72
C CYS A 53 -6.29 4.00 -2.10
N ARG A 54 -5.32 4.90 -2.17
CA ARG A 54 -4.46 5.03 -3.34
C ARG A 54 -3.04 4.68 -2.92
N LEU A 55 -2.35 3.91 -3.75
CA LEU A 55 -1.04 3.36 -3.43
C LEU A 55 0.04 3.95 -4.33
N GLY A 56 1.09 4.47 -3.71
CA GLY A 56 2.31 4.89 -4.37
C GLY A 56 3.48 4.06 -3.86
N LEU A 57 4.42 3.75 -4.73
CA LEU A 57 5.60 2.96 -4.38
C LEU A 57 6.86 3.74 -4.68
N SER A 58 7.81 3.71 -3.75
CA SER A 58 9.11 4.32 -3.92
C SER A 58 10.19 3.25 -3.73
N VAL A 59 10.76 2.78 -4.83
CA VAL A 59 11.80 1.76 -4.83
C VAL A 59 13.01 2.34 -5.54
N SER A 60 14.00 2.80 -4.77
CA SER A 60 15.18 3.46 -5.31
C SER A 60 16.15 2.47 -5.96
N ARG A 61 17.08 3.01 -6.74
CA ARG A 61 18.13 2.20 -7.39
C ARG A 61 18.98 1.41 -6.39
N LYS A 62 19.08 1.87 -5.16
CA LYS A 62 19.82 1.18 -4.10
C LYS A 62 19.25 -0.20 -3.77
N VAL A 63 17.97 -0.41 -4.04
CA VAL A 63 17.31 -1.68 -3.76
C VAL A 63 17.76 -2.78 -4.71
N GLY A 64 18.13 -2.42 -5.93
CA GLY A 64 18.62 -3.38 -6.91
C GLY A 64 18.46 -2.90 -8.34
N ILE A 65 18.78 -3.79 -9.27
CA ILE A 65 18.63 -3.52 -10.71
C ILE A 65 17.14 -3.37 -11.09
N ALA A 66 16.90 -2.83 -12.27
CA ALA A 66 15.52 -2.53 -12.73
C ALA A 66 14.58 -3.74 -12.67
N VAL A 67 15.06 -4.93 -13.05
CA VAL A 67 14.26 -6.15 -13.01
C VAL A 67 13.79 -6.46 -11.59
N ARG A 68 14.70 -6.36 -10.62
CA ARG A 68 14.37 -6.62 -9.21
C ARG A 68 13.39 -5.57 -8.68
N ARG A 69 13.65 -4.28 -8.99
CA ARG A 69 12.75 -3.21 -8.54
C ARG A 69 11.34 -3.39 -9.12
N GLY A 70 11.25 -3.77 -10.39
CA GLY A 70 9.96 -4.05 -11.03
C GLY A 70 9.24 -5.22 -10.38
N ARG A 71 9.96 -6.28 -10.01
CA ARG A 71 9.38 -7.44 -9.32
C ARG A 71 8.82 -7.04 -7.96
N ILE A 72 9.57 -6.27 -7.19
CA ILE A 72 9.12 -5.79 -5.87
C ILE A 72 7.85 -4.95 -6.02
N LYS A 73 7.83 -4.03 -6.98
CA LYS A 73 6.64 -3.20 -7.21
C LYS A 73 5.41 -4.05 -7.55
N ARG A 74 5.58 -5.04 -8.43
CA ARG A 74 4.46 -5.94 -8.80
C ARG A 74 3.98 -6.73 -7.59
N GLN A 75 4.89 -7.24 -6.76
CA GLN A 75 4.52 -8.00 -5.57
C GLN A 75 3.78 -7.13 -4.55
N LEU A 76 4.23 -5.90 -4.34
CA LEU A 76 3.57 -4.98 -3.41
C LEU A 76 2.17 -4.60 -3.91
N ARG A 77 2.02 -4.32 -5.21
CA ARG A 77 0.71 -4.02 -5.78
C ARG A 77 -0.23 -5.21 -5.68
N GLU A 78 0.26 -6.40 -5.97
CA GLU A 78 -0.55 -7.61 -5.90
C GLU A 78 -0.94 -7.92 -4.45
N ALA A 79 0.00 -7.78 -3.52
CA ALA A 79 -0.28 -7.97 -2.10
C ALA A 79 -1.40 -7.03 -1.64
N PHE A 80 -1.30 -5.75 -2.02
CA PHE A 80 -2.30 -4.76 -1.64
C PHE A 80 -3.65 -5.03 -2.32
N ARG A 81 -3.63 -5.34 -3.62
CA ARG A 81 -4.84 -5.63 -4.38
C ARG A 81 -5.67 -6.72 -3.71
N LEU A 82 -5.02 -7.79 -3.27
CA LEU A 82 -5.69 -8.95 -2.69
C LEU A 82 -6.26 -8.65 -1.29
N MET A 83 -5.67 -7.72 -0.56
CA MET A 83 -6.12 -7.41 0.81
C MET A 83 -6.83 -6.06 0.94
N GLN A 84 -7.08 -5.37 -0.18
CA GLN A 84 -7.58 -3.99 -0.15
C GLN A 84 -8.92 -3.83 0.57
N HIS A 85 -9.73 -4.87 0.59
CA HIS A 85 -11.04 -4.82 1.27
C HIS A 85 -10.96 -5.19 2.75
N ASP A 86 -9.81 -5.70 3.19
CA ASP A 86 -9.60 -6.17 4.56
C ASP A 86 -8.83 -5.17 5.42
N VAL A 87 -8.44 -4.04 4.84
CA VAL A 87 -7.71 -2.99 5.55
C VAL A 87 -8.52 -1.70 5.57
N PRO A 88 -8.22 -0.79 6.50
CA PRO A 88 -8.90 0.52 6.54
C PRO A 88 -8.75 1.26 5.22
N LYS A 89 -9.82 1.95 4.82
CA LYS A 89 -9.90 2.68 3.56
C LYS A 89 -9.76 4.18 3.79
N GLY A 90 -9.59 4.92 2.71
CA GLY A 90 -9.58 6.38 2.77
C GLY A 90 -8.21 6.98 3.02
N TYR A 91 -7.14 6.28 2.63
CA TYR A 91 -5.78 6.77 2.78
C TYR A 91 -5.03 6.77 1.46
N ASP A 92 -4.20 7.79 1.27
CA ASP A 92 -3.11 7.75 0.32
C ASP A 92 -1.91 7.16 1.04
N LEU A 93 -1.36 6.10 0.50
CA LEU A 93 -0.26 5.35 1.10
C LEU A 93 0.94 5.40 0.17
N VAL A 94 2.11 5.75 0.71
CA VAL A 94 3.37 5.65 -0.02
C VAL A 94 4.25 4.64 0.70
N ILE A 95 4.63 3.58 0.00
CA ILE A 95 5.51 2.56 0.53
C ILE A 95 6.93 2.81 0.02
N VAL A 96 7.83 3.08 0.94
CA VAL A 96 9.25 3.24 0.67
C VAL A 96 9.93 1.93 1.00
N VAL A 97 10.69 1.39 0.05
CA VAL A 97 11.33 0.08 0.17
C VAL A 97 12.81 0.23 0.40
N ARG A 98 13.33 -0.45 1.43
CA ARG A 98 14.76 -0.57 1.69
C ARG A 98 15.29 -1.86 1.09
N THR A 99 16.60 -1.92 0.89
CA THR A 99 17.26 -3.14 0.41
C THR A 99 16.98 -4.31 1.35
N HIS A 100 16.61 -5.45 0.79
CA HIS A 100 16.27 -6.64 1.57
C HIS A 100 16.37 -7.88 0.67
N PRO A 101 16.53 -9.09 1.27
CA PRO A 101 16.42 -10.33 0.51
C PRO A 101 14.99 -10.50 -0.04
N PRO A 102 14.82 -11.31 -1.10
CA PRO A 102 13.47 -11.54 -1.66
C PRO A 102 12.49 -12.04 -0.61
N LEU A 103 11.29 -11.48 -0.62
CA LEU A 103 10.17 -11.90 0.22
C LEU A 103 9.07 -12.45 -0.66
N ILE A 104 8.27 -13.36 -0.11
CA ILE A 104 7.09 -13.87 -0.80
C ILE A 104 5.90 -12.94 -0.56
N LEU A 105 4.88 -13.10 -1.38
CA LEU A 105 3.67 -12.26 -1.33
C LEU A 105 3.05 -12.21 0.06
N ALA A 106 2.93 -13.36 0.71
CA ALA A 106 2.31 -13.44 2.05
C ALA A 106 3.08 -12.64 3.10
N GLU A 107 4.40 -12.57 2.98
CA GLU A 107 5.23 -11.79 3.90
C GLU A 107 5.00 -10.29 3.72
N TYR A 108 4.89 -9.84 2.47
CA TYR A 108 4.54 -8.44 2.20
C TYR A 108 3.15 -8.11 2.73
N GLN A 109 2.17 -8.99 2.53
CA GLN A 109 0.82 -8.78 3.02
C GLN A 109 0.78 -8.64 4.53
N LYS A 110 1.51 -9.50 5.24
CA LYS A 110 1.56 -9.47 6.71
C LYS A 110 2.14 -8.15 7.21
N LEU A 111 3.25 -7.71 6.62
CA LEU A 111 3.87 -6.43 6.97
C LEU A 111 2.90 -5.27 6.72
N MET A 112 2.35 -5.21 5.52
CA MET A 112 1.52 -4.10 5.09
C MET A 112 0.23 -4.00 5.92
N SER A 113 -0.45 -5.10 6.16
CA SER A 113 -1.69 -5.08 6.91
C SER A 113 -1.48 -4.61 8.34
N GLY A 114 -0.43 -5.08 9.00
CA GLY A 114 -0.09 -4.64 10.35
C GLY A 114 0.25 -3.17 10.41
N MET A 115 1.02 -2.68 9.45
CA MET A 115 1.44 -1.28 9.37
C MET A 115 0.26 -0.36 9.08
N ILE A 116 -0.59 -0.71 8.13
CA ILE A 116 -1.76 0.09 7.77
C ILE A 116 -2.73 0.18 8.95
N LEU A 117 -2.94 -0.93 9.65
CA LEU A 117 -3.80 -0.94 10.82
C LEU A 117 -3.27 -0.01 11.91
N LYS A 118 -1.97 -0.02 12.15
CA LYS A 118 -1.35 0.86 13.14
C LYS A 118 -1.46 2.33 12.73
N LEU A 119 -1.24 2.63 11.46
CA LEU A 119 -1.41 3.99 10.93
C LEU A 119 -2.85 4.47 11.09
N HIS A 120 -3.81 3.60 10.81
CA HIS A 120 -5.23 3.92 10.98
C HIS A 120 -5.54 4.29 12.44
N ARG A 121 -5.02 3.53 13.39
CA ARG A 121 -5.19 3.85 14.82
C ARG A 121 -4.59 5.21 15.18
N THR A 122 -3.47 5.56 14.58
CA THR A 122 -2.84 6.87 14.79
C THR A 122 -3.77 7.98 14.31
N PHE A 123 -4.38 7.84 13.13
CA PHE A 123 -5.33 8.82 12.61
C PHE A 123 -6.58 8.91 13.49
N GLU A 124 -7.11 7.77 13.92
CA GLU A 124 -8.28 7.76 14.80
C GLU A 124 -8.03 8.47 16.12
N SER A 125 -6.83 8.30 16.69
CA SER A 125 -6.49 8.93 17.97
C SER A 125 -6.35 10.44 17.88
N ARG A 126 -6.27 11.00 16.67
CA ARG A 126 -6.13 12.44 16.43
C ARG A 126 -7.44 13.13 16.11
N MET A 127 -8.52 12.36 16.00
CA MET A 127 -9.85 12.93 15.71
C MET A 127 -10.56 13.34 16.99
#